data_2b23e6307a42f0df1ef8b2a51b8001c2
#
_entry.id   2b23e6307a42f0df1ef8b2a51b8001c2
#
_cell.length_a   1.000
_cell.length_b   1.000
_cell.length_c   1.000
_cell.angle_alpha   90.00
_cell.angle_beta   90.00
_cell.angle_gamma   90.00
#
_symmetry.space_group_name_H-M   'P 1'
#
loop_
_entity.id
_entity.type
_entity.pdbx_description
1 polymer ?
#
loop_
_entity_poly.entity_id
_entity_poly.type
_entity_poly.pdbx_seq_one_letter_code
_entity_poly.pdbx_strand_id
1 'polypeptide(L)'
;MEPIIRVDHLTHTYSAGTPFQRSAVKDMSLDIYRGEFLGIIGHTGSGKSTLIQHLNGLLKPTGGRIFLNGQDIWADPKKIRQVRFQVGLVFQYPEYQLFEETVYKDVSFGPRNMGLSEKEIDRRVRASVHAVGLNDDVLEKSPFALSGGQKRRVAIAGVMAMEPKVLILDEPTAGLDPRGCEDILALLRSYHAQRGSTVVLVSHSMEEIACNAQRIIVLSGGDVYLQGTPGEVFAHARQLETVGLDVPQVTKIAHALHEKGVPVDPAVYTVEALQKQLLALKGGRAVC
;
A
#
# COMPACT_ATOMS: atom_id res chain seq x y z
N MET A 1 19.47 6.98 -2.36
CA MET A 1 18.75 6.37 -3.52
C MET A 1 17.97 7.45 -4.22
N GLU A 2 17.84 7.37 -5.55
CA GLU A 2 17.02 8.32 -6.29
C GLU A 2 15.52 7.93 -6.14
N PRO A 3 14.63 8.87 -5.78
CA PRO A 3 13.22 8.56 -5.62
C PRO A 3 12.55 8.29 -6.98
N ILE A 4 11.65 7.30 -7.01
CA ILE A 4 10.77 7.07 -8.17
C ILE A 4 9.63 8.08 -8.21
N ILE A 5 9.08 8.44 -7.03
CA ILE A 5 8.13 9.54 -6.86
C ILE A 5 8.69 10.51 -5.83
N ARG A 6 8.63 11.81 -6.14
CA ARG A 6 8.88 12.89 -5.19
C ARG A 6 7.64 13.77 -5.10
N VAL A 7 7.20 14.01 -3.90
CA VAL A 7 6.16 14.98 -3.55
C VAL A 7 6.84 16.19 -2.96
N ASP A 8 6.57 17.37 -3.53
CA ASP A 8 7.23 18.63 -3.21
C ASP A 8 6.18 19.68 -2.84
N HIS A 9 6.09 20.02 -1.55
CA HIS A 9 5.17 21.01 -0.98
C HIS A 9 3.71 20.81 -1.39
N LEU A 10 3.24 19.55 -1.45
CA LEU A 10 1.89 19.20 -1.87
C LEU A 10 0.84 19.81 -0.95
N THR A 11 -0.08 20.54 -1.55
CA THR A 11 -1.26 21.06 -0.85
C THR A 11 -2.53 20.66 -1.62
N HIS A 12 -3.56 20.23 -0.89
CA HIS A 12 -4.87 19.97 -1.49
C HIS A 12 -6.00 20.43 -0.58
N THR A 13 -6.85 21.27 -1.14
CA THR A 13 -8.02 21.80 -0.49
C THR A 13 -9.27 21.47 -1.30
N TYR A 14 -10.16 20.66 -0.73
CA TYR A 14 -11.47 20.38 -1.33
C TYR A 14 -12.39 21.59 -1.19
N SER A 15 -13.24 21.82 -2.18
CA SER A 15 -14.25 22.87 -2.20
C SER A 15 -13.69 24.26 -1.85
N ALA A 16 -12.49 24.59 -2.36
CA ALA A 16 -11.84 25.86 -2.11
C ALA A 16 -12.74 27.04 -2.45
N GLY A 17 -12.77 28.08 -1.58
CA GLY A 17 -13.60 29.27 -1.77
C GLY A 17 -15.07 29.07 -1.42
N THR A 18 -15.48 27.95 -0.85
CA THR A 18 -16.83 27.69 -0.37
C THR A 18 -16.88 27.54 1.16
N PRO A 19 -18.07 27.65 1.81
CA PRO A 19 -18.21 27.37 3.24
C PRO A 19 -17.86 25.94 3.66
N PHE A 20 -17.78 24.99 2.69
CA PHE A 20 -17.42 23.59 2.91
C PHE A 20 -15.95 23.32 2.63
N GLN A 21 -15.12 24.33 2.55
CA GLN A 21 -13.68 24.22 2.31
C GLN A 21 -13.02 23.35 3.39
N ARG A 22 -12.26 22.33 2.94
CA ARG A 22 -11.50 21.42 3.79
C ARG A 22 -10.11 21.20 3.24
N SER A 23 -9.07 21.59 3.97
CA SER A 23 -7.69 21.25 3.65
C SER A 23 -7.41 19.81 4.06
N ALA A 24 -7.10 18.96 3.10
CA ALA A 24 -6.83 17.53 3.30
C ALA A 24 -5.33 17.21 3.32
N VAL A 25 -4.53 17.99 2.58
CA VAL A 25 -3.06 17.89 2.55
C VAL A 25 -2.50 19.30 2.70
N LYS A 26 -1.48 19.46 3.57
CA LYS A 26 -0.92 20.74 3.97
C LYS A 26 0.58 20.73 3.86
N ASP A 27 1.10 21.28 2.76
CA ASP A 27 2.54 21.47 2.54
C ASP A 27 3.38 20.18 2.68
N MET A 28 2.81 19.04 2.27
CA MET A 28 3.41 17.73 2.45
C MET A 28 4.57 17.50 1.48
N SER A 29 5.71 17.07 2.00
CA SER A 29 6.87 16.68 1.20
C SER A 29 7.34 15.28 1.61
N LEU A 30 7.53 14.39 0.62
CA LEU A 30 8.03 13.03 0.83
C LEU A 30 8.63 12.44 -0.45
N ASP A 31 9.48 11.46 -0.27
CA ASP A 31 10.06 10.66 -1.35
C ASP A 31 9.58 9.20 -1.25
N ILE A 32 9.31 8.56 -2.40
CA ILE A 32 9.07 7.12 -2.52
C ILE A 32 10.20 6.56 -3.37
N TYR A 33 10.93 5.56 -2.86
CA TYR A 33 12.12 5.05 -3.52
C TYR A 33 11.79 3.86 -4.44
N ARG A 34 12.62 3.71 -5.47
CA ARG A 34 12.46 2.62 -6.42
C ARG A 34 12.69 1.26 -5.76
N GLY A 35 11.75 0.34 -5.97
CA GLY A 35 11.85 -1.04 -5.47
C GLY A 35 11.66 -1.17 -3.95
N GLU A 36 11.16 -0.14 -3.24
CA GLU A 36 10.81 -0.31 -1.83
C GLU A 36 9.38 -0.87 -1.66
N PHE A 37 9.17 -1.54 -0.54
CA PHE A 37 7.84 -1.85 -0.01
C PHE A 37 7.54 -0.83 1.10
N LEU A 38 6.75 0.19 0.75
CA LEU A 38 6.43 1.32 1.63
C LEU A 38 5.07 1.10 2.29
N GLY A 39 5.01 1.26 3.63
CA GLY A 39 3.77 1.36 4.39
C GLY A 39 3.35 2.82 4.59
N ILE A 40 2.08 3.13 4.40
CA ILE A 40 1.49 4.43 4.77
C ILE A 40 0.41 4.18 5.81
N ILE A 41 0.59 4.75 7.00
CA ILE A 41 -0.36 4.69 8.11
C ILE A 41 -0.83 6.08 8.53
N GLY A 42 -1.94 6.15 9.22
CA GLY A 42 -2.52 7.40 9.70
C GLY A 42 -3.99 7.21 10.08
N HIS A 43 -4.52 8.01 10.98
CA HIS A 43 -5.94 7.96 11.35
C HIS A 43 -6.86 8.35 10.19
N THR A 44 -8.16 8.08 10.31
CA THR A 44 -9.16 8.52 9.33
C THR A 44 -9.14 10.04 9.18
N GLY A 45 -9.03 10.51 7.93
CA GLY A 45 -8.92 11.94 7.63
C GLY A 45 -7.52 12.53 7.74
N SER A 46 -6.46 11.73 7.94
CA SER A 46 -5.06 12.20 7.93
C SER A 46 -4.52 12.58 6.55
N GLY A 47 -5.25 12.32 5.46
CA GLY A 47 -4.85 12.67 4.10
C GLY A 47 -4.38 11.51 3.23
N LYS A 48 -4.35 10.24 3.73
CA LYS A 48 -3.86 9.06 2.99
C LYS A 48 -4.49 8.90 1.62
N SER A 49 -5.82 8.75 1.56
CA SER A 49 -6.53 8.54 0.28
C SER A 49 -6.38 9.73 -0.66
N THR A 50 -6.29 10.96 -0.13
CA THR A 50 -6.00 12.15 -0.93
C THR A 50 -4.59 12.06 -1.52
N LEU A 51 -3.58 11.72 -0.70
CA LEU A 51 -2.20 11.57 -1.17
C LEU A 51 -2.10 10.54 -2.30
N ILE A 52 -2.59 9.31 -2.09
CA ILE A 52 -2.46 8.24 -3.10
C ILE A 52 -3.16 8.58 -4.42
N GLN A 53 -4.27 9.31 -4.39
CA GLN A 53 -4.95 9.79 -5.59
C GLN A 53 -4.13 10.89 -6.31
N HIS A 54 -3.33 11.66 -5.59
CA HIS A 54 -2.39 12.59 -6.21
C HIS A 54 -1.22 11.85 -6.85
N LEU A 55 -0.66 10.81 -6.19
CA LEU A 55 0.45 10.02 -6.72
C LEU A 55 0.09 9.33 -8.05
N ASN A 56 -1.17 8.91 -8.21
CA ASN A 56 -1.69 8.31 -9.45
C ASN A 56 -2.19 9.35 -10.47
N GLY A 57 -2.21 10.64 -10.12
CA GLY A 57 -2.72 11.71 -10.98
C GLY A 57 -4.24 11.70 -11.18
N LEU A 58 -5.02 11.12 -10.26
CA LEU A 58 -6.48 11.25 -10.23
C LEU A 58 -6.91 12.63 -9.71
N LEU A 59 -6.18 13.15 -8.72
CA LEU A 59 -6.37 14.50 -8.21
C LEU A 59 -5.23 15.40 -8.69
N LYS A 60 -5.58 16.63 -9.05
CA LYS A 60 -4.61 17.69 -9.33
C LYS A 60 -4.33 18.46 -8.04
N PRO A 61 -3.06 18.72 -7.69
CA PRO A 61 -2.70 19.57 -6.55
C PRO A 61 -3.33 20.96 -6.61
N THR A 62 -3.70 21.53 -5.46
CA THR A 62 -4.02 22.96 -5.35
C THR A 62 -2.76 23.79 -5.15
N GLY A 63 -1.66 23.18 -4.68
CA GLY A 63 -0.32 23.77 -4.58
C GLY A 63 0.73 22.68 -4.53
N GLY A 64 1.98 23.03 -4.79
CA GLY A 64 3.09 22.09 -4.85
C GLY A 64 3.15 21.28 -6.15
N ARG A 65 4.03 20.27 -6.19
CA ARG A 65 4.29 19.45 -7.39
C ARG A 65 4.54 17.99 -7.02
N ILE A 66 4.33 17.12 -8.00
CA ILE A 66 4.61 15.69 -7.88
C ILE A 66 5.44 15.28 -9.08
N PHE A 67 6.56 14.62 -8.82
CA PHE A 67 7.47 14.16 -9.84
C PHE A 67 7.44 12.62 -9.89
N LEU A 68 7.36 12.07 -11.09
CA LEU A 68 7.53 10.65 -11.38
C LEU A 68 8.77 10.51 -12.27
N ASN A 69 9.78 9.75 -11.81
CA ASN A 69 11.08 9.65 -12.48
C ASN A 69 11.68 11.03 -12.83
N GLY A 70 11.60 11.99 -11.91
CA GLY A 70 12.13 13.36 -12.08
C GLY A 70 11.29 14.29 -12.96
N GLN A 71 10.17 13.83 -13.53
CA GLN A 71 9.29 14.64 -14.37
C GLN A 71 8.02 15.03 -13.61
N ASP A 72 7.66 16.32 -13.60
CA ASP A 72 6.40 16.79 -13.04
C ASP A 72 5.22 16.15 -13.79
N ILE A 73 4.37 15.40 -13.08
CA ILE A 73 3.26 14.66 -13.67
C ILE A 73 2.16 15.58 -14.25
N TRP A 74 2.13 16.84 -13.84
CA TRP A 74 1.15 17.82 -14.28
C TRP A 74 1.72 18.88 -15.24
N ALA A 75 3.01 18.79 -15.63
CA ALA A 75 3.61 19.66 -16.61
C ALA A 75 2.87 19.64 -17.96
N ASP A 76 2.35 18.47 -18.36
CA ASP A 76 1.48 18.29 -19.52
C ASP A 76 0.24 17.46 -19.12
N PRO A 77 -0.91 18.11 -18.84
CA PRO A 77 -2.13 17.40 -18.44
C PRO A 77 -2.64 16.36 -19.46
N LYS A 78 -2.28 16.48 -20.73
CA LYS A 78 -2.66 15.50 -21.77
C LYS A 78 -1.95 14.16 -21.57
N LYS A 79 -0.81 14.16 -20.90
CA LYS A 79 -0.01 12.95 -20.62
C LYS A 79 -0.34 12.26 -19.28
N ILE A 80 -1.28 12.81 -18.50
CA ILE A 80 -1.63 12.25 -17.18
C ILE A 80 -2.07 10.77 -17.25
N ARG A 81 -2.63 10.34 -18.39
CA ARG A 81 -2.96 8.93 -18.62
C ARG A 81 -1.74 8.02 -18.57
N GLN A 82 -0.58 8.49 -19.05
CA GLN A 82 0.67 7.73 -19.03
C GLN A 82 1.21 7.55 -17.58
N VAL A 83 0.93 8.52 -16.70
CA VAL A 83 1.23 8.40 -15.26
C VAL A 83 0.43 7.26 -14.66
N ARG A 84 -0.88 7.16 -14.95
CA ARG A 84 -1.76 6.11 -14.43
C ARG A 84 -1.35 4.69 -14.88
N PHE A 85 -0.71 4.57 -16.03
CA PHE A 85 -0.14 3.28 -16.48
C PHE A 85 1.13 2.91 -15.71
N GLN A 86 1.90 3.89 -15.22
CA GLN A 86 3.13 3.66 -14.46
C GLN A 86 2.87 3.57 -12.94
N VAL A 87 1.84 4.23 -12.44
CA VAL A 87 1.43 4.23 -11.04
C VAL A 87 0.04 3.61 -10.96
N GLY A 88 -0.03 2.30 -10.77
CA GLY A 88 -1.28 1.56 -10.59
C GLY A 88 -1.86 1.84 -9.21
N LEU A 89 -3.17 2.03 -9.13
CA LEU A 89 -3.89 2.25 -7.88
C LEU A 89 -5.03 1.24 -7.75
N VAL A 90 -4.99 0.45 -6.69
CA VAL A 90 -6.05 -0.43 -6.23
C VAL A 90 -6.75 0.28 -5.07
N PHE A 91 -8.02 0.61 -5.24
CA PHE A 91 -8.83 1.27 -4.20
C PHE A 91 -9.33 0.29 -3.15
N GLN A 92 -9.80 0.83 -2.04
CA GLN A 92 -10.52 0.07 -1.03
C GLN A 92 -11.76 -0.61 -1.64
N TYR A 93 -11.99 -1.90 -1.31
CA TYR A 93 -13.05 -2.73 -1.91
C TYR A 93 -12.98 -2.78 -3.45
N PRO A 94 -11.86 -3.20 -4.03
CA PRO A 94 -11.64 -3.12 -5.47
C PRO A 94 -12.59 -4.01 -6.27
N GLU A 95 -13.23 -5.00 -5.64
CA GLU A 95 -14.27 -5.86 -6.22
C GLU A 95 -15.51 -5.09 -6.71
N TYR A 96 -15.78 -3.90 -6.21
CA TYR A 96 -16.87 -3.05 -6.69
C TYR A 96 -16.53 -2.28 -7.98
N GLN A 97 -15.28 -2.37 -8.44
CA GLN A 97 -14.81 -1.71 -9.66
C GLN A 97 -14.89 -2.60 -10.90
N LEU A 98 -15.26 -3.87 -10.73
CA LEU A 98 -15.46 -4.81 -11.83
C LEU A 98 -16.77 -4.46 -12.58
N PHE A 99 -16.68 -4.34 -13.91
CA PHE A 99 -17.80 -3.86 -14.73
C PHE A 99 -17.98 -4.59 -16.06
N GLU A 100 -17.00 -5.37 -16.49
CA GLU A 100 -17.03 -6.07 -17.78
C GLU A 100 -17.83 -7.40 -17.72
N GLU A 101 -18.17 -7.93 -18.88
CA GLU A 101 -18.94 -9.18 -18.99
C GLU A 101 -18.15 -10.41 -18.57
N THR A 102 -16.82 -10.40 -18.83
CA THR A 102 -15.92 -11.50 -18.48
C THR A 102 -14.69 -11.00 -17.74
N VAL A 103 -14.10 -11.87 -16.92
CA VAL A 103 -12.83 -11.61 -16.23
C VAL A 103 -11.73 -11.21 -17.22
N TYR A 104 -11.65 -11.90 -18.37
CA TYR A 104 -10.67 -11.57 -19.42
C TYR A 104 -10.83 -10.13 -19.91
N LYS A 105 -12.06 -9.69 -20.19
CA LYS A 105 -12.33 -8.32 -20.64
C LYS A 105 -11.96 -7.31 -19.57
N ASP A 106 -12.31 -7.58 -18.31
CA ASP A 106 -12.04 -6.68 -17.19
C ASP A 106 -10.53 -6.51 -16.97
N VAL A 107 -9.78 -7.61 -16.86
CA VAL A 107 -8.33 -7.57 -16.68
C VAL A 107 -7.61 -6.98 -17.90
N SER A 108 -8.12 -7.19 -19.11
CA SER A 108 -7.54 -6.64 -20.35
C SER A 108 -7.80 -5.15 -20.55
N PHE A 109 -8.71 -4.55 -19.79
CA PHE A 109 -9.11 -3.14 -19.97
C PHE A 109 -7.93 -2.17 -19.89
N GLY A 110 -7.07 -2.31 -18.86
CA GLY A 110 -5.86 -1.50 -18.72
C GLY A 110 -4.89 -1.67 -19.90
N PRO A 111 -4.41 -2.89 -20.19
CA PRO A 111 -3.55 -3.20 -21.34
C PRO A 111 -4.09 -2.73 -22.70
N ARG A 112 -5.39 -2.88 -22.98
CA ARG A 112 -6.03 -2.34 -24.17
C ARG A 112 -5.93 -0.82 -24.24
N ASN A 113 -6.18 -0.17 -23.14
CA ASN A 113 -6.06 1.27 -23.02
C ASN A 113 -4.62 1.78 -23.19
N MET A 114 -3.61 0.94 -22.96
CA MET A 114 -2.21 1.24 -23.28
C MET A 114 -1.89 1.12 -24.77
N GLY A 115 -2.79 0.56 -25.59
CA GLY A 115 -2.59 0.34 -27.02
C GLY A 115 -1.67 -0.83 -27.33
N LEU A 116 -1.60 -1.84 -26.45
CA LEU A 116 -0.78 -3.02 -26.66
C LEU A 116 -1.38 -3.95 -27.72
N SER A 117 -0.55 -4.81 -28.33
CA SER A 117 -1.02 -5.84 -29.26
C SER A 117 -1.84 -6.91 -28.53
N GLU A 118 -2.80 -7.53 -29.22
CA GLU A 118 -3.63 -8.61 -28.65
C GLU A 118 -2.81 -9.73 -28.04
N LYS A 119 -1.68 -10.13 -28.66
CA LYS A 119 -0.76 -11.13 -28.13
C LYS A 119 -0.16 -10.70 -26.79
N GLU A 120 0.23 -9.44 -26.65
CA GLU A 120 0.81 -8.93 -25.42
C GLU A 120 -0.27 -8.74 -24.35
N ILE A 121 -1.49 -8.35 -24.73
CA ILE A 121 -2.64 -8.29 -23.84
C ILE A 121 -2.94 -9.66 -23.25
N ASP A 122 -3.07 -10.71 -24.10
CA ASP A 122 -3.36 -12.07 -23.62
C ASP A 122 -2.25 -12.58 -22.68
N ARG A 123 -0.98 -12.35 -23.01
CA ARG A 123 0.15 -12.70 -22.14
C ARG A 123 0.03 -12.04 -20.76
N ARG A 124 -0.26 -10.74 -20.72
CA ARG A 124 -0.35 -9.97 -19.46
C ARG A 124 -1.56 -10.36 -18.65
N VAL A 125 -2.71 -10.58 -19.29
CA VAL A 125 -3.92 -11.04 -18.62
C VAL A 125 -3.68 -12.36 -17.91
N ARG A 126 -3.18 -13.39 -18.62
CA ARG A 126 -2.92 -14.70 -18.03
C ARG A 126 -1.87 -14.62 -16.93
N ALA A 127 -0.77 -13.91 -17.17
CA ALA A 127 0.30 -13.75 -16.19
C ALA A 127 -0.20 -13.07 -14.90
N SER A 128 -1.05 -12.04 -14.99
CA SER A 128 -1.58 -11.36 -13.82
C SER A 128 -2.67 -12.16 -13.09
N VAL A 129 -3.52 -12.90 -13.82
CA VAL A 129 -4.50 -13.82 -13.22
C VAL A 129 -3.80 -14.96 -12.46
N HIS A 130 -2.76 -15.55 -13.03
CA HIS A 130 -1.95 -16.56 -12.31
C HIS A 130 -1.20 -15.95 -11.12
N ALA A 131 -0.65 -14.73 -11.25
CA ALA A 131 0.05 -14.05 -10.17
C ALA A 131 -0.84 -13.81 -8.94
N VAL A 132 -2.16 -13.62 -9.14
CA VAL A 132 -3.12 -13.50 -8.03
C VAL A 132 -3.68 -14.85 -7.56
N GLY A 133 -3.11 -15.98 -8.00
CA GLY A 133 -3.49 -17.33 -7.59
C GLY A 133 -4.83 -17.79 -8.15
N LEU A 134 -5.22 -17.31 -9.34
CA LEU A 134 -6.37 -17.78 -10.09
C LEU A 134 -5.90 -18.55 -11.33
N ASN A 135 -6.74 -19.44 -11.84
CA ASN A 135 -6.46 -20.23 -13.03
C ASN A 135 -7.21 -19.67 -14.25
N ASP A 136 -6.84 -20.11 -15.45
CA ASP A 136 -7.46 -19.67 -16.71
C ASP A 136 -8.96 -20.00 -16.81
N ASP A 137 -9.47 -20.95 -16.03
CA ASP A 137 -10.89 -21.33 -16.02
C ASP A 137 -11.84 -20.20 -15.57
N VAL A 138 -11.30 -19.14 -14.95
CA VAL A 138 -12.08 -17.97 -14.56
C VAL A 138 -12.21 -16.93 -15.67
N LEU A 139 -11.35 -16.95 -16.69
CA LEU A 139 -11.23 -15.90 -17.70
C LEU A 139 -12.53 -15.64 -18.47
N GLU A 140 -13.26 -16.70 -18.81
CA GLU A 140 -14.52 -16.61 -19.55
C GLU A 140 -15.75 -16.45 -18.62
N LYS A 141 -15.55 -16.53 -17.30
CA LYS A 141 -16.65 -16.33 -16.34
C LYS A 141 -16.97 -14.86 -16.20
N SER A 142 -18.22 -14.57 -15.88
CA SER A 142 -18.61 -13.23 -15.43
C SER A 142 -17.95 -12.92 -14.08
N PRO A 143 -17.34 -11.74 -13.89
CA PRO A 143 -16.83 -11.33 -12.59
C PRO A 143 -17.90 -11.42 -11.49
N PHE A 144 -19.15 -11.17 -11.83
CA PHE A 144 -20.27 -11.19 -10.87
C PHE A 144 -20.62 -12.59 -10.37
N ALA A 145 -20.23 -13.64 -11.07
CA ALA A 145 -20.41 -15.04 -10.67
C ALA A 145 -19.31 -15.55 -9.72
N LEU A 146 -18.26 -14.78 -9.47
CA LEU A 146 -17.15 -15.14 -8.62
C LEU A 146 -17.45 -14.88 -7.13
N SER A 147 -16.73 -15.59 -6.23
CA SER A 147 -16.72 -15.27 -4.80
C SER A 147 -16.11 -13.89 -4.54
N GLY A 148 -16.39 -13.26 -3.39
CA GLY A 148 -15.82 -11.95 -3.04
C GLY A 148 -14.30 -11.91 -3.08
N GLY A 149 -13.63 -12.94 -2.54
CA GLY A 149 -12.16 -13.05 -2.60
C GLY A 149 -11.62 -13.21 -4.01
N GLN A 150 -12.32 -13.97 -4.88
CA GLN A 150 -11.94 -14.07 -6.29
C GLN A 150 -12.14 -12.75 -7.04
N LYS A 151 -13.26 -12.04 -6.82
CA LYS A 151 -13.49 -10.70 -7.38
C LYS A 151 -12.38 -9.73 -7.02
N ARG A 152 -11.98 -9.70 -5.74
CA ARG A 152 -10.87 -8.85 -5.26
C ARG A 152 -9.56 -9.18 -5.97
N ARG A 153 -9.23 -10.47 -6.10
CA ARG A 153 -8.04 -10.92 -6.83
C ARG A 153 -8.08 -10.51 -8.31
N VAL A 154 -9.23 -10.63 -8.97
CA VAL A 154 -9.43 -10.17 -10.36
C VAL A 154 -9.20 -8.66 -10.49
N ALA A 155 -9.76 -7.86 -9.58
CA ALA A 155 -9.56 -6.41 -9.60
C ALA A 155 -8.08 -6.00 -9.40
N ILE A 156 -7.37 -6.68 -8.48
CA ILE A 156 -5.91 -6.50 -8.31
C ILE A 156 -5.17 -6.91 -9.59
N ALA A 157 -5.54 -8.06 -10.20
CA ALA A 157 -4.93 -8.53 -11.45
C ALA A 157 -5.11 -7.51 -12.60
N GLY A 158 -6.26 -6.84 -12.68
CA GLY A 158 -6.53 -5.80 -13.67
C GLY A 158 -5.54 -4.63 -13.59
N VAL A 159 -5.16 -4.22 -12.39
CA VAL A 159 -4.14 -3.19 -12.19
C VAL A 159 -2.74 -3.76 -12.47
N MET A 160 -2.44 -4.97 -12.00
CA MET A 160 -1.13 -5.63 -12.23
C MET A 160 -0.86 -5.92 -13.71
N ALA A 161 -1.91 -6.15 -14.53
CA ALA A 161 -1.78 -6.40 -15.96
C ALA A 161 -1.20 -5.21 -16.75
N MET A 162 -1.28 -4.01 -16.21
CA MET A 162 -0.58 -2.85 -16.76
C MET A 162 0.93 -2.88 -16.52
N GLU A 163 1.43 -3.78 -15.66
CA GLU A 163 2.83 -3.87 -15.22
C GLU A 163 3.36 -2.52 -14.69
N PRO A 164 2.67 -1.91 -13.70
CA PRO A 164 3.06 -0.60 -13.21
C PRO A 164 4.42 -0.64 -12.50
N LYS A 165 5.16 0.49 -12.55
CA LYS A 165 6.41 0.67 -11.81
C LYS A 165 6.19 0.88 -10.31
N VAL A 166 5.04 1.47 -9.97
CA VAL A 166 4.57 1.67 -8.59
C VAL A 166 3.16 1.10 -8.49
N LEU A 167 2.95 0.17 -7.58
CA LEU A 167 1.64 -0.39 -7.27
C LEU A 167 1.19 0.13 -5.90
N ILE A 168 0.13 0.92 -5.90
CA ILE A 168 -0.47 1.47 -4.68
C ILE A 168 -1.72 0.68 -4.35
N LEU A 169 -1.87 0.27 -3.09
CA LEU A 169 -3.06 -0.45 -2.62
C LEU A 169 -3.62 0.26 -1.39
N ASP A 170 -4.88 0.68 -1.49
CA ASP A 170 -5.62 1.32 -0.39
C ASP A 170 -6.45 0.26 0.33
N GLU A 171 -5.99 -0.17 1.50
CA GLU A 171 -6.63 -1.17 2.36
C GLU A 171 -7.07 -2.46 1.63
N PRO A 172 -6.16 -3.15 0.94
CA PRO A 172 -6.53 -4.28 0.07
C PRO A 172 -7.07 -5.49 0.85
N THR A 173 -6.88 -5.54 2.16
CA THR A 173 -7.28 -6.61 3.08
C THR A 173 -8.58 -6.31 3.84
N ALA A 174 -9.11 -5.08 3.70
CA ALA A 174 -10.31 -4.66 4.45
C ALA A 174 -11.50 -5.62 4.23
N GLY A 175 -12.08 -6.10 5.35
CA GLY A 175 -13.24 -6.98 5.32
C GLY A 175 -12.95 -8.45 4.96
N LEU A 176 -11.69 -8.85 4.83
CA LEU A 176 -11.29 -10.25 4.67
C LEU A 176 -11.11 -10.93 6.04
N ASP A 177 -11.23 -12.25 6.03
CA ASP A 177 -10.81 -13.09 7.15
C ASP A 177 -9.26 -13.13 7.25
N PRO A 178 -8.68 -13.60 8.36
CA PRO A 178 -7.22 -13.62 8.55
C PRO A 178 -6.46 -14.38 7.45
N ARG A 179 -7.04 -15.47 6.92
CA ARG A 179 -6.43 -16.24 5.84
C ARG A 179 -6.45 -15.47 4.53
N GLY A 180 -7.57 -14.84 4.21
CA GLY A 180 -7.68 -13.98 3.03
C GLY A 180 -6.74 -12.78 3.08
N CYS A 181 -6.53 -12.18 4.25
CA CYS A 181 -5.53 -11.12 4.47
C CYS A 181 -4.12 -11.63 4.14
N GLU A 182 -3.70 -12.76 4.73
CA GLU A 182 -2.37 -13.32 4.49
C GLU A 182 -2.17 -13.72 3.04
N ASP A 183 -3.18 -14.30 2.39
CA ASP A 183 -3.12 -14.65 0.97
C ASP A 183 -2.86 -13.43 0.08
N ILE A 184 -3.54 -12.29 0.32
CA ILE A 184 -3.33 -11.05 -0.43
C ILE A 184 -1.94 -10.46 -0.14
N LEU A 185 -1.51 -10.44 1.12
CA LEU A 185 -0.19 -9.91 1.50
C LEU A 185 0.94 -10.77 0.94
N ALA A 186 0.81 -12.10 0.96
CA ALA A 186 1.77 -13.01 0.34
C ALA A 186 1.89 -12.81 -1.17
N LEU A 187 0.76 -12.57 -1.85
CA LEU A 187 0.72 -12.22 -3.27
C LEU A 187 1.50 -10.94 -3.54
N LEU A 188 1.29 -9.89 -2.73
CA LEU A 188 1.97 -8.60 -2.89
C LEU A 188 3.48 -8.73 -2.65
N ARG A 189 3.91 -9.50 -1.62
CA ARG A 189 5.32 -9.82 -1.38
C ARG A 189 5.95 -10.54 -2.59
N SER A 190 5.25 -11.55 -3.14
CA SER A 190 5.69 -12.28 -4.31
C SER A 190 5.82 -11.39 -5.54
N TYR A 191 4.83 -10.53 -5.79
CA TYR A 191 4.84 -9.57 -6.89
C TYR A 191 6.02 -8.59 -6.77
N HIS A 192 6.22 -8.04 -5.57
CA HIS A 192 7.35 -7.15 -5.27
C HIS A 192 8.70 -7.82 -5.53
N ALA A 193 8.89 -9.04 -4.98
CA ALA A 193 10.14 -9.78 -5.11
C ALA A 193 10.46 -10.18 -6.56
N GLN A 194 9.45 -10.62 -7.33
CA GLN A 194 9.63 -11.09 -8.70
C GLN A 194 9.89 -9.96 -9.70
N ARG A 195 9.26 -8.80 -9.49
CA ARG A 195 9.29 -7.70 -10.45
C ARG A 195 10.22 -6.55 -10.04
N GLY A 196 10.67 -6.50 -8.79
CA GLY A 196 11.41 -5.36 -8.25
C GLY A 196 10.61 -4.05 -8.32
N SER A 197 9.27 -4.14 -8.43
CA SER A 197 8.40 -2.97 -8.49
C SER A 197 8.25 -2.33 -7.12
N THR A 198 8.04 -1.02 -7.08
CA THR A 198 7.72 -0.31 -5.84
C THR A 198 6.29 -0.64 -5.43
N VAL A 199 6.08 -1.03 -4.17
CA VAL A 199 4.75 -1.28 -3.60
C VAL A 199 4.48 -0.26 -2.50
N VAL A 200 3.31 0.37 -2.54
CA VAL A 200 2.81 1.28 -1.50
C VAL A 200 1.56 0.67 -0.91
N LEU A 201 1.65 0.23 0.34
CA LEU A 201 0.54 -0.36 1.09
C LEU A 201 -0.02 0.66 2.07
N VAL A 202 -1.28 1.03 1.89
CA VAL A 202 -2.04 1.79 2.89
C VAL A 202 -2.86 0.81 3.72
N SER A 203 -2.66 0.77 5.02
CA SER A 203 -3.41 -0.10 5.92
C SER A 203 -3.63 0.55 7.29
N HIS A 204 -4.72 0.17 7.95
CA HIS A 204 -4.98 0.46 9.36
C HIS A 204 -4.42 -0.62 10.30
N SER A 205 -4.02 -1.78 9.77
CA SER A 205 -3.41 -2.86 10.56
C SER A 205 -1.92 -2.60 10.72
N MET A 206 -1.51 -2.35 11.96
CA MET A 206 -0.11 -2.16 12.30
C MET A 206 0.70 -3.44 12.09
N GLU A 207 0.08 -4.61 12.29
CA GLU A 207 0.67 -5.91 12.03
C GLU A 207 0.98 -6.13 10.56
N GLU A 208 0.03 -5.79 9.66
CA GLU A 208 0.25 -5.89 8.22
C GLU A 208 1.43 -5.02 7.77
N ILE A 209 1.46 -3.78 8.24
CA ILE A 209 2.54 -2.84 7.93
C ILE A 209 3.87 -3.32 8.52
N ALA A 210 3.88 -3.75 9.80
CA ALA A 210 5.07 -4.25 10.48
C ALA A 210 5.73 -5.44 9.77
N CYS A 211 4.91 -6.36 9.25
CA CYS A 211 5.39 -7.58 8.60
C CYS A 211 5.81 -7.40 7.14
N ASN A 212 5.33 -6.35 6.46
CA ASN A 212 5.51 -6.22 5.01
C ASN A 212 6.34 -5.00 4.61
N ALA A 213 6.27 -3.89 5.33
CA ALA A 213 6.93 -2.65 4.94
C ALA A 213 8.43 -2.64 5.31
N GLN A 214 9.25 -2.13 4.41
CA GLN A 214 10.66 -1.82 4.66
C GLN A 214 10.83 -0.43 5.29
N ARG A 215 9.91 0.47 4.96
CA ARG A 215 9.81 1.82 5.49
C ARG A 215 8.34 2.18 5.70
N ILE A 216 8.08 3.02 6.70
CA ILE A 216 6.75 3.50 7.05
C ILE A 216 6.74 5.02 6.95
N ILE A 217 5.66 5.58 6.42
CA ILE A 217 5.31 6.99 6.54
C ILE A 217 4.02 7.10 7.34
N VAL A 218 4.08 7.87 8.42
CA VAL A 218 2.94 8.17 9.29
C VAL A 218 2.39 9.52 8.88
N LEU A 219 1.09 9.58 8.55
CA LEU A 219 0.41 10.82 8.22
C LEU A 219 -0.51 11.26 9.36
N SER A 220 -0.44 12.53 9.71
CA SER A 220 -1.35 13.17 10.67
C SER A 220 -1.64 14.61 10.28
N GLY A 221 -2.90 15.05 10.40
CA GLY A 221 -3.29 16.43 10.16
C GLY A 221 -3.07 16.95 8.73
N GLY A 222 -2.84 16.04 7.75
CA GLY A 222 -2.58 16.37 6.36
C GLY A 222 -1.10 16.53 6.00
N ASP A 223 -0.20 16.10 6.87
CA ASP A 223 1.24 16.17 6.66
C ASP A 223 1.95 14.88 7.15
N VAL A 224 3.25 14.76 6.82
CA VAL A 224 4.11 13.67 7.32
C VAL A 224 4.43 13.96 8.79
N TYR A 225 3.99 13.07 9.67
CA TYR A 225 4.24 13.17 11.10
C TYR A 225 5.54 12.48 11.52
N LEU A 226 5.79 11.28 10.98
CA LEU A 226 6.96 10.46 11.27
C LEU A 226 7.26 9.56 10.07
N GLN A 227 8.52 9.23 9.83
CA GLN A 227 8.92 8.23 8.86
C GLN A 227 10.19 7.51 9.30
N GLY A 228 10.33 6.25 8.90
CA GLY A 228 11.49 5.42 9.23
C GLY A 228 11.24 3.95 8.93
N THR A 229 12.15 3.09 9.34
CA THR A 229 11.93 1.63 9.36
C THR A 229 10.83 1.27 10.35
N PRO A 230 10.20 0.09 10.23
CA PRO A 230 9.18 -0.33 11.20
C PRO A 230 9.66 -0.26 12.66
N GLY A 231 10.91 -0.69 12.93
CA GLY A 231 11.49 -0.61 14.26
C GLY A 231 11.62 0.82 14.79
N GLU A 232 12.09 1.76 13.95
CA GLU A 232 12.19 3.17 14.32
C GLU A 232 10.82 3.79 14.59
N VAL A 233 9.83 3.54 13.72
CA VAL A 233 8.48 4.11 13.87
C VAL A 233 7.78 3.56 15.10
N PHE A 234 7.78 2.23 15.29
CA PHE A 234 7.07 1.61 16.41
C PHE A 234 7.78 1.78 17.77
N ALA A 235 9.06 2.16 17.78
CA ALA A 235 9.74 2.61 19.01
C ALA A 235 9.11 3.89 19.59
N HIS A 236 8.42 4.68 18.76
CA HIS A 236 7.72 5.90 19.17
C HIS A 236 6.24 5.66 19.57
N ALA A 237 5.92 4.53 20.21
CA ALA A 237 4.55 4.13 20.55
C ALA A 237 3.72 5.24 21.20
N ARG A 238 4.26 5.93 22.23
CA ARG A 238 3.57 7.03 22.91
C ARG A 238 3.24 8.21 21.96
N GLN A 239 4.12 8.51 21.01
CA GLN A 239 3.87 9.57 20.03
C GLN A 239 2.78 9.15 19.04
N LEU A 240 2.77 7.89 18.60
CA LEU A 240 1.73 7.34 17.72
C LEU A 240 0.35 7.39 18.40
N GLU A 241 0.27 7.06 19.69
CA GLU A 241 -0.96 7.16 20.48
C GLU A 241 -1.51 8.59 20.52
N THR A 242 -0.67 9.63 20.60
CA THR A 242 -1.13 11.04 20.59
C THR A 242 -1.84 11.46 19.32
N VAL A 243 -1.54 10.77 18.22
CA VAL A 243 -2.19 10.99 16.90
C VAL A 243 -3.24 9.92 16.57
N GLY A 244 -3.69 9.17 17.59
CA GLY A 244 -4.76 8.17 17.43
C GLY A 244 -4.35 6.92 16.66
N LEU A 245 -3.06 6.60 16.65
CA LEU A 245 -2.51 5.37 16.06
C LEU A 245 -2.05 4.44 17.16
N ASP A 246 -2.08 3.17 16.86
CA ASP A 246 -1.61 2.12 17.73
C ASP A 246 -0.24 1.58 17.26
N VAL A 247 0.32 0.62 17.98
CA VAL A 247 1.48 -0.19 17.58
C VAL A 247 1.07 -1.67 17.53
N PRO A 248 1.85 -2.53 16.85
CA PRO A 248 1.58 -3.96 16.85
C PRO A 248 1.40 -4.52 18.28
N GLN A 249 0.48 -5.48 18.45
CA GLN A 249 0.21 -6.09 19.76
C GLN A 249 1.47 -6.66 20.40
N VAL A 250 2.34 -7.24 19.57
CA VAL A 250 3.64 -7.77 20.02
C VAL A 250 4.53 -6.69 20.61
N THR A 251 4.51 -5.48 20.07
CA THR A 251 5.27 -4.33 20.60
C THR A 251 4.74 -3.92 21.98
N LYS A 252 3.41 -3.89 22.17
CA LYS A 252 2.81 -3.65 23.51
C LYS A 252 3.25 -4.68 24.53
N ILE A 253 3.26 -5.97 24.14
CA ILE A 253 3.71 -7.06 25.00
C ILE A 253 5.20 -6.90 25.36
N ALA A 254 6.05 -6.58 24.37
CA ALA A 254 7.48 -6.35 24.59
C ALA A 254 7.73 -5.17 25.55
N HIS A 255 7.01 -4.06 25.38
CA HIS A 255 7.05 -2.93 26.33
C HIS A 255 6.65 -3.35 27.76
N ALA A 256 5.52 -4.03 27.91
CA ALA A 256 5.05 -4.48 29.22
C ALA A 256 6.01 -5.47 29.91
N LEU A 257 6.67 -6.34 29.15
CA LEU A 257 7.70 -7.24 29.65
C LEU A 257 8.96 -6.46 30.07
N HIS A 258 9.39 -5.52 29.27
CA HIS A 258 10.55 -4.67 29.56
C HIS A 258 10.34 -3.84 30.84
N GLU A 259 9.18 -3.22 31.02
CA GLU A 259 8.82 -2.47 32.22
C GLU A 259 8.81 -3.35 33.48
N LYS A 260 8.54 -4.66 33.35
CA LYS A 260 8.63 -5.64 34.43
C LYS A 260 10.05 -6.20 34.66
N GLY A 261 11.05 -5.64 33.97
CA GLY A 261 12.46 -6.04 34.13
C GLY A 261 12.86 -7.27 33.32
N VAL A 262 12.02 -7.75 32.38
CA VAL A 262 12.43 -8.82 31.46
C VAL A 262 13.33 -8.19 30.39
N PRO A 263 14.54 -8.72 30.15
CA PRO A 263 15.49 -8.11 29.20
C PRO A 263 15.14 -8.45 27.75
N VAL A 264 14.02 -7.91 27.27
CA VAL A 264 13.57 -7.92 25.86
C VAL A 264 13.68 -6.52 25.29
N ASP A 265 13.94 -6.45 23.98
CA ASP A 265 13.93 -5.19 23.26
C ASP A 265 12.48 -4.67 23.14
N PRO A 266 12.15 -3.50 23.69
CA PRO A 266 10.80 -2.94 23.62
C PRO A 266 10.41 -2.52 22.19
N ALA A 267 11.36 -2.35 21.25
CA ALA A 267 11.10 -1.98 19.88
C ALA A 267 10.78 -3.17 18.96
N VAL A 268 10.65 -4.36 19.51
CA VAL A 268 10.22 -5.55 18.74
C VAL A 268 8.83 -5.37 18.20
N TYR A 269 8.66 -5.60 16.90
CA TYR A 269 7.41 -5.39 16.17
C TYR A 269 6.89 -6.64 15.42
N THR A 270 7.58 -7.80 15.53
CA THR A 270 7.10 -9.08 14.98
C THR A 270 7.08 -10.16 16.06
N VAL A 271 6.11 -11.08 15.93
CA VAL A 271 5.92 -12.20 16.89
C VAL A 271 7.15 -13.08 16.92
N GLU A 272 7.73 -13.38 15.74
CA GLU A 272 8.91 -14.24 15.61
C GLU A 272 10.13 -13.64 16.32
N ALA A 273 10.30 -12.31 16.23
CA ALA A 273 11.41 -11.61 16.87
C ALA A 273 11.27 -11.65 18.40
N LEU A 274 10.07 -11.42 18.96
CA LEU A 274 9.83 -11.53 20.39
C LEU A 274 9.99 -12.97 20.88
N GLN A 275 9.43 -13.94 20.16
CA GLN A 275 9.57 -15.36 20.48
C GLN A 275 11.04 -15.79 20.57
N LYS A 276 11.86 -15.37 19.59
CA LYS A 276 13.31 -15.67 19.57
C LYS A 276 14.00 -15.12 20.81
N GLN A 277 13.69 -13.89 21.23
CA GLN A 277 14.28 -13.29 22.44
C GLN A 277 13.85 -14.03 23.71
N LEU A 278 12.55 -14.36 23.84
CA LEU A 278 12.04 -15.10 25.00
C LEU A 278 12.61 -16.52 25.11
N LEU A 279 12.77 -17.23 23.99
CA LEU A 279 13.40 -18.55 23.97
C LEU A 279 14.88 -18.47 24.35
N ALA A 280 15.61 -17.44 23.92
CA ALA A 280 16.99 -17.23 24.32
C ALA A 280 17.13 -17.01 25.86
N LEU A 281 16.21 -16.28 26.48
CA LEU A 281 16.17 -16.06 27.93
C LEU A 281 15.85 -17.35 28.70
N LYS A 282 14.98 -18.22 28.17
CA LYS A 282 14.65 -19.50 28.75
C LYS A 282 15.83 -20.49 28.67
N GLY A 283 16.56 -20.51 27.55
CA GLY A 283 17.75 -21.35 27.37
C GLY A 283 18.93 -20.95 28.25
N GLY A 284 19.09 -19.66 28.58
CA GLY A 284 20.12 -19.17 29.49
C GLY A 284 19.85 -19.44 30.98
N ARG A 285 18.63 -19.88 31.36
CA ARG A 285 18.29 -20.28 32.75
C ARG A 285 18.43 -21.79 33.04
N ALA A 286 18.91 -22.57 32.07
CA ALA A 286 19.04 -24.03 32.22
C ALA A 286 20.43 -24.48 32.75
N VAL A 287 21.19 -23.58 33.37
CA VAL A 287 22.41 -23.94 34.09
C VAL A 287 22.45 -23.18 35.43
N CYS A 288 21.77 -23.71 36.42
CA CYS A 288 22.07 -23.61 37.83
C CYS A 288 21.37 -24.76 38.55
#